data_333d7b0691c6fe76746925fd3e4774ef
#
_entry.id   333d7b0691c6fe76746925fd3e4774ef
#
_cell.length_a   1.000
_cell.length_b   1.000
_cell.length_c   1.000
_cell.angle_alpha   90.00
_cell.angle_beta   90.00
_cell.angle_gamma   90.00
#
_symmetry.space_group_name_H-M   'P 1'
#
loop_
_entity.id
_entity.type
_entity.pdbx_description
1 polymer ?
#
loop_
_entity_poly.entity_id
_entity_poly.type
_entity_poly.pdbx_seq_one_letter_code
_entity_poly.pdbx_strand_id
1 'polypeptide(L)'
;TLNGSAVVCNGEIYGFQKFRQELSNEYTFVSDSDCEVLLPLYEKYGNDMFAMLDAEFACILYDAKEDTFIAARDPIGIRPLYYGYDPNGTILFASEPKNLVGLVAQILPFPPGHYYKDKVFYCYCDIAAVKSYHKQDKETVCCNIREKLIAGVQKRLVADAKVGFLLSGGLDSSLVCAIAARESSKPIQTFAIGMSEDAIDLKYARQVADFIGSDHTEVIISREMVLDALETVVELLGTFDITTIRASIGMYLVCKYIHENTDIRVLLTGEISDELFGYKYTDF
;
A
#
# COMPACT_ATOMS: atom_id res chain seq x y z
N THR A 1 -16.56 -8.40 -14.70
CA THR A 1 -16.39 -9.00 -16.04
C THR A 1 -16.86 -8.05 -17.12
N LEU A 2 -16.23 -8.07 -18.30
CA LEU A 2 -16.56 -7.26 -19.45
C LEU A 2 -16.30 -8.10 -20.72
N ASN A 3 -17.30 -8.26 -21.60
CA ASN A 3 -17.19 -9.00 -22.88
C ASN A 3 -16.53 -10.39 -22.75
N GLY A 4 -16.79 -11.10 -21.64
CA GLY A 4 -16.18 -12.39 -21.32
C GLY A 4 -14.83 -12.31 -20.63
N SER A 5 -14.13 -11.17 -20.69
CA SER A 5 -12.93 -10.90 -19.90
C SER A 5 -13.25 -10.68 -18.43
N ALA A 6 -12.29 -10.97 -17.56
CA ALA A 6 -12.47 -10.85 -16.12
C ALA A 6 -11.21 -10.29 -15.45
N VAL A 7 -11.37 -9.61 -14.33
CA VAL A 7 -10.26 -9.18 -13.49
C VAL A 7 -10.56 -9.46 -12.02
N VAL A 8 -9.54 -9.93 -11.29
CA VAL A 8 -9.50 -9.92 -9.84
C VAL A 8 -8.38 -8.98 -9.43
N CYS A 9 -8.67 -8.08 -8.50
CA CYS A 9 -7.73 -7.06 -8.05
C CYS A 9 -7.76 -6.98 -6.52
N ASN A 10 -6.59 -6.99 -5.91
CA ASN A 10 -6.37 -6.56 -4.55
C ASN A 10 -5.67 -5.21 -4.64
N GLY A 11 -6.40 -4.12 -4.42
CA GLY A 11 -5.80 -2.80 -4.57
C GLY A 11 -6.77 -1.66 -4.39
N GLU A 12 -6.21 -0.46 -4.55
CA GLU A 12 -6.89 0.83 -4.51
C GLU A 12 -6.39 1.67 -5.68
N ILE A 13 -7.31 2.18 -6.52
CA ILE A 13 -6.97 2.98 -7.71
C ILE A 13 -7.36 4.42 -7.45
N TYR A 14 -6.37 5.25 -7.17
CA TYR A 14 -6.58 6.66 -6.83
C TYR A 14 -6.94 7.49 -8.07
N GLY A 15 -7.91 8.39 -7.89
CA GLY A 15 -8.36 9.26 -8.98
C GLY A 15 -9.09 8.54 -10.12
N PHE A 16 -9.63 7.35 -9.86
CA PHE A 16 -10.40 6.55 -10.83
C PHE A 16 -11.59 7.29 -11.44
N GLN A 17 -12.10 8.32 -10.77
CA GLN A 17 -13.20 9.15 -11.26
C GLN A 17 -12.87 9.81 -12.62
N LYS A 18 -11.60 10.16 -12.87
CA LYS A 18 -11.15 10.69 -14.16
C LYS A 18 -11.31 9.66 -15.26
N PHE A 19 -10.93 8.42 -14.99
CA PHE A 19 -11.09 7.31 -15.94
C PHE A 19 -12.57 7.01 -16.19
N ARG A 20 -13.41 7.04 -15.15
CA ARG A 20 -14.85 6.89 -15.32
C ARG A 20 -15.43 7.98 -16.23
N GLN A 21 -15.05 9.23 -16.02
CA GLN A 21 -15.49 10.34 -16.85
C GLN A 21 -15.02 10.18 -18.31
N GLU A 22 -13.75 9.82 -18.53
CA GLU A 22 -13.20 9.61 -19.86
C GLU A 22 -13.89 8.48 -20.63
N LEU A 23 -14.20 7.38 -19.92
CA LEU A 23 -14.78 6.17 -20.51
C LEU A 23 -16.31 6.20 -20.55
N SER A 24 -16.98 7.20 -19.99
CA SER A 24 -18.43 7.25 -19.83
C SER A 24 -19.23 7.19 -21.12
N ASN A 25 -18.65 7.60 -22.25
CA ASN A 25 -19.30 7.52 -23.57
C ASN A 25 -19.17 6.13 -24.21
N GLU A 26 -18.21 5.31 -23.77
CA GLU A 26 -17.88 4.01 -24.36
C GLU A 26 -18.32 2.86 -23.42
N TYR A 27 -18.42 3.14 -22.11
CA TYR A 27 -18.70 2.14 -21.10
C TYR A 27 -19.71 2.63 -20.05
N THR A 28 -20.63 1.76 -19.64
CA THR A 28 -21.57 2.01 -18.54
C THR A 28 -21.09 1.32 -17.28
N PHE A 29 -20.68 2.09 -16.28
CA PHE A 29 -20.27 1.58 -14.98
C PHE A 29 -21.48 1.11 -14.16
N VAL A 30 -21.38 -0.04 -13.53
CA VAL A 30 -22.48 -0.70 -12.80
C VAL A 30 -22.27 -0.75 -11.28
N SER A 31 -21.08 -0.41 -10.82
CA SER A 31 -20.73 -0.34 -9.39
C SER A 31 -20.00 0.94 -9.06
N ASP A 32 -19.79 1.20 -7.76
CA ASP A 32 -18.96 2.32 -7.29
C ASP A 32 -17.50 1.93 -7.07
N SER A 33 -17.13 0.66 -7.36
CA SER A 33 -15.76 0.18 -7.18
C SER A 33 -14.80 0.90 -8.12
N ASP A 34 -13.69 1.35 -7.58
CA ASP A 34 -12.55 1.90 -8.30
C ASP A 34 -11.94 0.90 -9.30
N CYS A 35 -11.88 -0.38 -8.92
CA CYS A 35 -11.36 -1.46 -9.75
C CYS A 35 -12.18 -1.74 -11.01
N GLU A 36 -13.41 -1.23 -11.10
CA GLU A 36 -14.24 -1.41 -12.30
C GLU A 36 -13.64 -0.74 -13.55
N VAL A 37 -12.77 0.26 -13.38
CA VAL A 37 -12.09 0.93 -14.50
C VAL A 37 -11.06 0.06 -15.21
N LEU A 38 -10.58 -1.04 -14.58
CA LEU A 38 -9.44 -1.83 -15.09
C LEU A 38 -9.76 -2.50 -16.44
N LEU A 39 -10.89 -3.18 -16.56
CA LEU A 39 -11.24 -3.84 -17.82
C LEU A 39 -11.50 -2.86 -18.97
N PRO A 40 -12.27 -1.77 -18.80
CA PRO A 40 -12.42 -0.73 -19.82
C PRO A 40 -11.10 -0.07 -20.22
N LEU A 41 -10.19 0.18 -19.27
CA LEU A 41 -8.85 0.70 -19.57
C LEU A 41 -8.03 -0.29 -20.37
N TYR A 42 -8.09 -1.59 -20.01
CA TYR A 42 -7.41 -2.63 -20.75
C TYR A 42 -7.95 -2.77 -22.20
N GLU A 43 -9.25 -2.73 -22.39
CA GLU A 43 -9.85 -2.76 -23.74
C GLU A 43 -9.39 -1.57 -24.60
N LYS A 44 -9.21 -0.40 -23.99
CA LYS A 44 -8.84 0.83 -24.71
C LYS A 44 -7.33 0.99 -24.94
N TYR A 45 -6.53 0.64 -23.96
CA TYR A 45 -5.08 0.94 -23.91
C TYR A 45 -4.19 -0.31 -23.86
N GLY A 46 -4.79 -1.51 -23.78
CA GLY A 46 -4.02 -2.73 -23.61
C GLY A 46 -3.16 -2.69 -22.35
N ASN A 47 -1.95 -3.25 -22.44
CA ASN A 47 -1.01 -3.29 -21.30
C ASN A 47 -0.45 -1.92 -20.90
N ASP A 48 -0.53 -0.90 -21.77
CA ASP A 48 -0.06 0.46 -21.46
C ASP A 48 -0.86 1.09 -20.33
N MET A 49 -2.06 0.57 -20.03
CA MET A 49 -2.89 1.03 -18.92
C MET A 49 -2.14 0.99 -17.57
N PHE A 50 -1.26 -0.01 -17.35
CA PHE A 50 -0.57 -0.16 -16.07
C PHE A 50 0.32 1.03 -15.73
N ALA A 51 0.92 1.67 -16.73
CA ALA A 51 1.73 2.88 -16.55
C ALA A 51 0.90 4.15 -16.31
N MET A 52 -0.42 4.10 -16.55
CA MET A 52 -1.33 5.23 -16.36
C MET A 52 -1.94 5.26 -14.95
N LEU A 53 -1.90 4.12 -14.22
CA LEU A 53 -2.52 3.98 -12.91
C LEU A 53 -1.70 4.67 -11.82
N ASP A 54 -2.36 5.50 -11.03
CA ASP A 54 -1.90 5.93 -9.70
C ASP A 54 -2.60 5.00 -8.68
N ALA A 55 -1.94 3.91 -8.33
CA ALA A 55 -2.59 2.82 -7.62
C ALA A 55 -1.60 1.99 -6.80
N GLU A 56 -2.10 1.37 -5.76
CA GLU A 56 -1.50 0.24 -5.08
C GLU A 56 -2.31 -1.01 -5.44
N PHE A 57 -1.73 -1.94 -6.18
CA PHE A 57 -2.48 -3.07 -6.70
C PHE A 57 -1.65 -4.32 -6.99
N ALA A 58 -2.33 -5.46 -6.89
CA ALA A 58 -1.95 -6.72 -7.49
C ALA A 58 -3.19 -7.28 -8.19
N CYS A 59 -3.10 -7.56 -9.48
CA CYS A 59 -4.26 -8.04 -10.23
C CYS A 59 -3.91 -9.17 -11.18
N ILE A 60 -4.91 -9.99 -11.45
CA ILE A 60 -4.90 -10.99 -12.54
C ILE A 60 -6.09 -10.67 -13.45
N LEU A 61 -5.80 -10.44 -14.71
CA LEU A 61 -6.76 -10.14 -15.76
C LEU A 61 -6.78 -11.30 -16.77
N TYR A 62 -7.94 -11.81 -17.08
CA TYR A 62 -8.17 -12.73 -18.19
C TYR A 62 -8.76 -11.99 -19.38
N ASP A 63 -8.10 -12.11 -20.51
CA ASP A 63 -8.55 -11.58 -21.79
C ASP A 63 -9.24 -12.68 -22.59
N ALA A 64 -10.58 -12.61 -22.68
CA ALA A 64 -11.37 -13.62 -23.40
C ALA A 64 -11.18 -13.57 -24.93
N LYS A 65 -10.73 -12.45 -25.48
CA LYS A 65 -10.51 -12.28 -26.92
C LYS A 65 -9.23 -12.98 -27.37
N GLU A 66 -8.19 -12.88 -26.55
CA GLU A 66 -6.87 -13.48 -26.84
C GLU A 66 -6.67 -14.83 -26.17
N ASP A 67 -7.63 -15.26 -25.33
CA ASP A 67 -7.57 -16.47 -24.51
C ASP A 67 -6.27 -16.53 -23.67
N THR A 68 -5.90 -15.42 -23.05
CA THR A 68 -4.68 -15.29 -22.26
C THR A 68 -4.95 -14.58 -20.95
N PHE A 69 -4.01 -14.67 -20.02
CA PHE A 69 -4.09 -13.92 -18.78
C PHE A 69 -2.87 -13.01 -18.57
N ILE A 70 -3.09 -11.93 -17.87
CA ILE A 70 -2.07 -10.96 -17.47
C ILE A 70 -2.08 -10.87 -15.95
N ALA A 71 -0.91 -11.00 -15.32
CA ALA A 71 -0.74 -10.67 -13.91
C ALA A 71 0.06 -9.37 -13.82
N ALA A 72 -0.30 -8.46 -12.91
CA ALA A 72 0.43 -7.21 -12.75
C ALA A 72 0.47 -6.76 -11.29
N ARG A 73 1.55 -6.05 -10.93
CA ARG A 73 1.77 -5.51 -9.60
C ARG A 73 2.21 -4.07 -9.65
N ASP A 74 1.77 -3.26 -8.69
CA ASP A 74 2.09 -1.83 -8.59
C ASP A 74 3.60 -1.53 -8.57
N PRO A 75 4.02 -0.29 -8.91
CA PRO A 75 5.44 0.07 -9.06
C PRO A 75 6.30 -0.10 -7.82
N ILE A 76 5.70 -0.04 -6.63
CA ILE A 76 6.41 -0.16 -5.34
C ILE A 76 6.26 -1.59 -4.77
N GLY A 77 5.21 -2.31 -5.19
CA GLY A 77 4.85 -3.62 -4.65
C GLY A 77 4.16 -3.53 -3.30
N ILE A 78 3.33 -2.49 -3.10
CA ILE A 78 2.56 -2.28 -1.86
C ILE A 78 1.63 -3.46 -1.64
N ARG A 79 0.90 -3.86 -2.70
CA ARG A 79 0.05 -5.06 -2.59
C ARG A 79 0.87 -6.31 -2.83
N PRO A 80 0.76 -7.30 -1.92
CA PRO A 80 1.51 -8.54 -2.04
C PRO A 80 1.04 -9.37 -3.23
N LEU A 81 2.00 -9.91 -3.99
CA LEU A 81 1.78 -10.91 -5.03
C LEU A 81 3.00 -11.80 -5.09
N TYR A 82 2.78 -13.12 -5.07
CA TYR A 82 3.79 -14.16 -5.18
C TYR A 82 3.45 -15.07 -6.34
N TYR A 83 4.46 -15.75 -6.87
CA TYR A 83 4.29 -16.72 -7.93
C TYR A 83 5.25 -17.90 -7.78
N GLY A 84 4.96 -18.96 -8.49
CA GLY A 84 5.81 -20.11 -8.66
C GLY A 84 5.32 -20.98 -9.79
N TYR A 85 6.10 -22.00 -10.14
CA TYR A 85 5.74 -22.95 -11.20
C TYR A 85 5.45 -24.33 -10.60
N ASP A 86 4.33 -24.91 -11.02
CA ASP A 86 4.01 -26.29 -10.66
C ASP A 86 4.93 -27.31 -11.39
N PRO A 87 4.89 -28.61 -11.08
CA PRO A 87 5.70 -29.62 -11.77
C PRO A 87 5.46 -29.71 -13.29
N ASN A 88 4.35 -29.20 -13.79
CA ASN A 88 4.02 -29.19 -15.22
C ASN A 88 4.49 -27.90 -15.91
N GLY A 89 5.08 -26.96 -15.17
CA GLY A 89 5.51 -25.65 -15.67
C GLY A 89 4.39 -24.62 -15.76
N THR A 90 3.23 -24.87 -15.14
CA THR A 90 2.14 -23.90 -15.04
C THR A 90 2.48 -22.88 -13.97
N ILE A 91 2.37 -21.59 -14.27
CA ILE A 91 2.56 -20.54 -13.27
C ILE A 91 1.32 -20.41 -12.38
N LEU A 92 1.56 -20.30 -11.09
CA LEU A 92 0.54 -20.06 -10.07
C LEU A 92 0.82 -18.72 -9.37
N PHE A 93 -0.25 -18.03 -8.98
CA PHE A 93 -0.16 -16.75 -8.26
C PHE A 93 -0.93 -16.81 -6.95
N ALA A 94 -0.43 -16.08 -5.94
CA ALA A 94 -1.13 -15.90 -4.68
C ALA A 94 -0.75 -14.57 -4.03
N SER A 95 -1.67 -14.00 -3.26
CA SER A 95 -1.38 -12.83 -2.43
C SER A 95 -0.50 -13.17 -1.22
N GLU A 96 -0.53 -14.43 -0.78
CA GLU A 96 0.27 -14.91 0.37
C GLU A 96 1.11 -16.13 -0.01
N PRO A 97 2.39 -16.18 0.37
CA PRO A 97 3.28 -17.27 -0.02
C PRO A 97 2.81 -18.63 0.50
N LYS A 98 2.17 -18.68 1.69
CA LYS A 98 1.66 -19.92 2.28
C LYS A 98 0.66 -20.66 1.37
N ASN A 99 -0.07 -19.94 0.52
CA ASN A 99 -1.04 -20.53 -0.41
C ASN A 99 -0.38 -21.27 -1.59
N LEU A 100 0.92 -21.08 -1.80
CA LEU A 100 1.71 -21.78 -2.83
C LEU A 100 2.53 -22.95 -2.27
N VAL A 101 2.58 -23.10 -0.96
CA VAL A 101 3.36 -24.20 -0.31
C VAL A 101 2.79 -25.55 -0.73
N GLY A 102 3.67 -26.44 -1.18
CA GLY A 102 3.29 -27.78 -1.67
C GLY A 102 2.73 -27.81 -3.10
N LEU A 103 2.45 -26.66 -3.71
CA LEU A 103 1.99 -26.56 -5.09
C LEU A 103 3.12 -26.26 -6.07
N VAL A 104 4.15 -25.54 -5.63
CA VAL A 104 5.29 -25.12 -6.44
C VAL A 104 6.60 -25.46 -5.75
N ALA A 105 7.67 -25.66 -6.53
CA ALA A 105 8.99 -25.98 -5.98
C ALA A 105 9.68 -24.76 -5.34
N GLN A 106 9.43 -23.57 -5.87
CA GLN A 106 9.98 -22.31 -5.39
C GLN A 106 8.92 -21.23 -5.41
N ILE A 107 8.80 -20.49 -4.30
CA ILE A 107 7.90 -19.35 -4.19
C ILE A 107 8.74 -18.07 -4.33
N LEU A 108 8.36 -17.22 -5.26
CA LEU A 108 9.06 -15.97 -5.56
C LEU A 108 8.10 -14.78 -5.41
N PRO A 109 8.58 -13.63 -4.93
CA PRO A 109 7.80 -12.41 -4.98
C PRO A 109 7.65 -11.96 -6.44
N PHE A 110 6.44 -11.54 -6.83
CA PHE A 110 6.22 -10.94 -8.14
C PHE A 110 6.92 -9.57 -8.21
N PRO A 111 7.73 -9.31 -9.24
CA PRO A 111 8.52 -8.08 -9.30
C PRO A 111 7.62 -6.83 -9.36
N PRO A 112 7.88 -5.80 -8.53
CA PRO A 112 7.15 -4.54 -8.58
C PRO A 112 7.30 -3.85 -9.94
N GLY A 113 6.27 -3.10 -10.37
CA GLY A 113 6.29 -2.37 -11.63
C GLY A 113 6.37 -3.24 -12.89
N HIS A 114 5.95 -4.50 -12.77
CA HIS A 114 5.92 -5.44 -13.89
C HIS A 114 4.52 -5.99 -14.13
N TYR A 115 4.31 -6.40 -15.36
CA TYR A 115 3.24 -7.34 -15.70
C TYR A 115 3.82 -8.59 -16.36
N TYR A 116 3.12 -9.70 -16.20
CA TYR A 116 3.42 -10.99 -16.80
C TYR A 116 2.37 -11.30 -17.86
N LYS A 117 2.80 -11.59 -19.06
CA LYS A 117 1.97 -12.06 -20.17
C LYS A 117 2.80 -13.02 -21.03
N ASP A 118 2.18 -14.08 -21.56
CA ASP A 118 2.81 -15.02 -22.49
C ASP A 118 4.17 -15.56 -22.03
N LYS A 119 4.25 -15.92 -20.75
CA LYS A 119 5.46 -16.46 -20.09
C LYS A 119 6.62 -15.46 -19.95
N VAL A 120 6.37 -14.16 -20.15
CA VAL A 120 7.39 -13.10 -20.06
C VAL A 120 6.98 -12.06 -19.04
N PHE A 121 7.94 -11.59 -18.26
CA PHE A 121 7.79 -10.43 -17.40
C PHE A 121 8.20 -9.16 -18.16
N TYR A 122 7.33 -8.18 -18.18
CA TYR A 122 7.55 -6.88 -18.81
C TYR A 122 7.58 -5.80 -17.72
N CYS A 123 8.67 -5.02 -17.68
CA CYS A 123 8.76 -3.86 -16.80
C CYS A 123 8.01 -2.68 -17.43
N TYR A 124 6.96 -2.18 -16.76
CA TYR A 124 6.25 -0.99 -17.19
C TYR A 124 6.65 0.25 -16.38
N CYS A 125 7.16 0.06 -15.16
CA CYS A 125 7.65 1.14 -14.31
C CYS A 125 8.76 0.65 -13.40
N ASP A 126 9.96 1.24 -13.52
CA ASP A 126 11.08 1.04 -12.60
C ASP A 126 11.36 2.35 -11.87
N ILE A 127 10.93 2.44 -10.61
CA ILE A 127 11.12 3.64 -9.79
C ILE A 127 12.57 3.84 -9.36
N ALA A 128 13.40 2.79 -9.40
CA ALA A 128 14.82 2.85 -9.08
C ALA A 128 15.69 3.28 -10.27
N ALA A 129 15.16 3.25 -11.49
CA ALA A 129 15.86 3.66 -12.68
C ALA A 129 15.94 5.19 -12.80
N VAL A 130 17.00 5.78 -12.29
CA VAL A 130 17.27 7.22 -12.41
C VAL A 130 17.63 7.56 -13.86
N LYS A 131 16.71 8.20 -14.59
CA LYS A 131 16.90 8.61 -15.98
C LYS A 131 17.58 9.97 -16.11
N SER A 132 17.40 10.86 -15.13
CA SER A 132 18.02 12.19 -15.12
C SER A 132 18.03 12.77 -13.70
N TYR A 133 18.99 13.67 -13.45
CA TYR A 133 19.03 14.44 -12.21
C TYR A 133 18.45 15.84 -12.43
N HIS A 134 17.58 16.27 -11.51
CA HIS A 134 17.07 17.63 -11.54
C HIS A 134 18.17 18.64 -11.17
N LYS A 135 18.22 19.74 -11.94
CA LYS A 135 19.14 20.86 -11.70
C LYS A 135 18.43 22.08 -11.08
N GLN A 136 17.30 21.85 -10.46
CA GLN A 136 16.51 22.89 -9.80
C GLN A 136 17.21 23.33 -8.51
N ASP A 137 16.96 24.58 -8.10
CA ASP A 137 17.40 25.07 -6.81
C ASP A 137 16.66 24.37 -5.66
N LYS A 138 17.26 24.44 -4.47
CA LYS A 138 16.73 23.76 -3.27
C LYS A 138 15.30 24.19 -2.92
N GLU A 139 14.98 25.46 -3.07
CA GLU A 139 13.68 26.01 -2.72
C GLU A 139 12.58 25.43 -3.61
N THR A 140 12.82 25.40 -4.90
CA THR A 140 11.93 24.78 -5.90
C THR A 140 11.72 23.29 -5.61
N VAL A 141 12.78 22.55 -5.29
CA VAL A 141 12.70 21.12 -4.95
C VAL A 141 11.85 20.93 -3.69
N CYS A 142 12.09 21.71 -2.63
CA CYS A 142 11.31 21.63 -1.40
C CYS A 142 9.83 21.96 -1.61
N CYS A 143 9.49 22.95 -2.46
CA CYS A 143 8.11 23.25 -2.82
C CYS A 143 7.46 22.07 -3.55
N ASN A 144 8.13 21.50 -4.53
CA ASN A 144 7.63 20.35 -5.28
C ASN A 144 7.38 19.12 -4.40
N ILE A 145 8.29 18.83 -3.46
CA ILE A 145 8.11 17.73 -2.49
C ILE A 145 6.88 18.00 -1.63
N ARG A 146 6.74 19.21 -1.08
CA ARG A 146 5.59 19.60 -0.26
C ARG A 146 4.27 19.42 -1.00
N GLU A 147 4.18 19.93 -2.22
CA GLU A 147 2.96 19.84 -3.04
C GLU A 147 2.60 18.37 -3.35
N LYS A 148 3.59 17.56 -3.71
CA LYS A 148 3.38 16.13 -3.98
C LYS A 148 2.94 15.37 -2.74
N LEU A 149 3.55 15.65 -1.58
CA LEU A 149 3.18 15.01 -0.32
C LEU A 149 1.75 15.36 0.10
N ILE A 150 1.40 16.65 0.02
CA ILE A 150 0.03 17.11 0.30
C ILE A 150 -0.96 16.42 -0.65
N ALA A 151 -0.72 16.43 -1.95
CA ALA A 151 -1.59 15.79 -2.93
C ALA A 151 -1.69 14.27 -2.70
N GLY A 152 -0.59 13.63 -2.30
CA GLY A 152 -0.55 12.19 -1.97
C GLY A 152 -1.43 11.84 -0.76
N VAL A 153 -1.38 12.66 0.31
CA VAL A 153 -2.25 12.48 1.48
C VAL A 153 -3.72 12.76 1.11
N GLN A 154 -4.00 13.88 0.42
CA GLN A 154 -5.36 14.24 0.01
C GLN A 154 -6.05 13.13 -0.77
N LYS A 155 -5.35 12.50 -1.72
CA LYS A 155 -5.89 11.36 -2.48
C LYS A 155 -6.32 10.20 -1.60
N ARG A 156 -5.56 9.90 -0.55
CA ARG A 156 -5.80 8.79 0.36
C ARG A 156 -6.85 9.08 1.43
N LEU A 157 -7.26 10.34 1.57
CA LEU A 157 -8.41 10.71 2.42
C LEU A 157 -9.76 10.44 1.74
N VAL A 158 -9.77 10.18 0.42
CA VAL A 158 -10.96 9.77 -0.32
C VAL A 158 -11.14 8.27 -0.10
N ALA A 159 -11.89 7.90 0.91
CA ALA A 159 -12.14 6.51 1.29
C ALA A 159 -13.61 6.32 1.67
N ASP A 160 -14.18 5.16 1.34
CA ASP A 160 -15.54 4.77 1.73
C ASP A 160 -15.60 4.33 3.20
N ALA A 161 -14.47 3.88 3.73
CA ALA A 161 -14.32 3.45 5.11
C ALA A 161 -13.71 4.56 5.98
N LYS A 162 -13.93 4.46 7.30
CA LYS A 162 -13.35 5.38 8.26
C LYS A 162 -11.83 5.23 8.32
N VAL A 163 -11.13 6.36 8.20
CA VAL A 163 -9.67 6.44 8.17
C VAL A 163 -9.13 6.82 9.55
N GLY A 164 -8.13 6.08 10.00
CA GLY A 164 -7.31 6.41 11.17
C GLY A 164 -5.85 6.60 10.78
N PHE A 165 -5.02 7.01 11.73
CA PHE A 165 -3.64 7.37 11.46
C PHE A 165 -2.71 6.77 12.53
N LEU A 166 -1.59 6.20 12.09
CA LEU A 166 -0.53 5.81 13.01
C LEU A 166 0.41 6.98 13.22
N LEU A 167 0.63 7.36 14.47
CA LEU A 167 1.43 8.51 14.87
C LEU A 167 2.51 8.07 15.86
N SER A 168 3.74 7.92 15.39
CA SER A 168 4.91 7.58 16.23
C SER A 168 5.60 8.79 16.85
N GLY A 169 5.26 10.00 16.42
CA GLY A 169 5.98 11.22 16.79
C GLY A 169 7.26 11.46 15.97
N GLY A 170 7.63 10.54 15.07
CA GLY A 170 8.68 10.74 14.06
C GLY A 170 8.24 11.73 12.97
N LEU A 171 9.20 12.22 12.18
CA LEU A 171 8.95 13.24 11.15
C LEU A 171 7.86 12.79 10.15
N ASP A 172 7.97 11.59 9.61
CA ASP A 172 7.15 11.11 8.51
C ASP A 172 5.68 10.93 8.90
N SER A 173 5.44 10.19 9.98
CA SER A 173 4.08 10.01 10.51
C SER A 173 3.46 11.35 10.96
N SER A 174 4.27 12.24 11.54
CA SER A 174 3.80 13.57 11.97
C SER A 174 3.40 14.45 10.79
N LEU A 175 4.14 14.41 9.67
CA LEU A 175 3.81 15.15 8.44
C LEU A 175 2.50 14.65 7.82
N VAL A 176 2.33 13.33 7.70
CA VAL A 176 1.08 12.73 7.19
C VAL A 176 -0.11 13.15 8.05
N CYS A 177 0.01 13.02 9.39
CA CYS A 177 -1.06 13.41 10.32
C CYS A 177 -1.34 14.91 10.28
N ALA A 178 -0.32 15.77 10.21
CA ALA A 178 -0.50 17.22 10.15
C ALA A 178 -1.18 17.69 8.86
N ILE A 179 -0.84 17.07 7.73
CA ILE A 179 -1.53 17.34 6.46
C ILE A 179 -3.00 16.90 6.56
N ALA A 180 -3.24 15.67 7.00
CA ALA A 180 -4.58 15.13 7.13
C ALA A 180 -5.45 15.96 8.09
N ALA A 181 -4.91 16.42 9.23
CA ALA A 181 -5.62 17.27 10.18
C ALA A 181 -6.02 18.62 9.58
N ARG A 182 -5.21 19.20 8.69
CA ARG A 182 -5.53 20.45 7.99
C ARG A 182 -6.62 20.31 6.93
N GLU A 183 -6.71 19.14 6.31
CA GLU A 183 -7.72 18.81 5.29
C GLU A 183 -9.05 18.36 5.92
N SER A 184 -9.04 17.96 7.18
CA SER A 184 -10.20 17.41 7.87
C SER A 184 -10.98 18.51 8.60
N SER A 185 -12.31 18.47 8.51
CA SER A 185 -13.20 19.38 9.25
C SER A 185 -13.43 18.98 10.71
N LYS A 186 -12.99 17.79 11.10
CA LYS A 186 -13.09 17.22 12.46
C LYS A 186 -11.72 16.71 12.90
N PRO A 187 -11.47 16.60 14.21
CA PRO A 187 -10.27 15.95 14.72
C PRO A 187 -10.07 14.56 14.08
N ILE A 188 -8.88 14.31 13.55
CA ILE A 188 -8.51 12.98 13.04
C ILE A 188 -8.22 12.04 14.21
N GLN A 189 -8.47 10.74 14.02
CA GLN A 189 -8.16 9.73 15.03
C GLN A 189 -6.74 9.20 14.82
N THR A 190 -5.88 9.40 15.81
CA THR A 190 -4.48 8.98 15.76
C THR A 190 -4.18 7.94 16.83
N PHE A 191 -3.28 7.00 16.52
CA PHE A 191 -2.90 5.90 17.39
C PHE A 191 -1.40 5.81 17.50
N ALA A 192 -0.91 5.57 18.72
CA ALA A 192 0.48 5.23 18.99
C ALA A 192 0.53 3.98 19.86
N ILE A 193 1.67 3.30 19.87
CA ILE A 193 1.90 2.10 20.66
C ILE A 193 3.21 2.20 21.44
N GLY A 194 3.23 1.73 22.67
CA GLY A 194 4.43 1.68 23.49
C GLY A 194 4.38 0.61 24.57
N MET A 195 5.54 0.20 25.06
CA MET A 195 5.64 -0.84 26.11
C MET A 195 5.46 -0.28 27.54
N SER A 196 5.40 1.02 27.70
CA SER A 196 5.12 1.70 28.97
C SER A 196 4.60 3.09 28.69
N GLU A 197 3.93 3.70 29.66
CA GLU A 197 3.43 5.08 29.58
C GLU A 197 4.57 6.09 29.40
N ASP A 198 5.78 5.77 29.89
CA ASP A 198 6.99 6.60 29.78
C ASP A 198 7.78 6.35 28.48
N ALA A 199 7.27 5.54 27.54
CA ALA A 199 7.95 5.29 26.27
C ALA A 199 8.19 6.61 25.53
N ILE A 200 9.43 6.83 25.07
CA ILE A 200 9.83 8.09 24.44
C ILE A 200 8.99 8.40 23.20
N ASP A 201 8.64 7.38 22.45
CA ASP A 201 7.82 7.52 21.23
C ASP A 201 6.41 8.01 21.56
N LEU A 202 5.78 7.49 22.63
CA LEU A 202 4.48 7.97 23.10
C LEU A 202 4.51 9.43 23.50
N LYS A 203 5.60 9.86 24.17
CA LYS A 203 5.79 11.27 24.55
C LYS A 203 5.81 12.19 23.32
N TYR A 204 6.53 11.82 22.26
CA TYR A 204 6.59 12.63 21.05
C TYR A 204 5.28 12.53 20.25
N ALA A 205 4.68 11.35 20.18
CA ALA A 205 3.37 11.19 19.56
C ALA A 205 2.31 12.09 20.21
N ARG A 206 2.27 12.14 21.56
CA ARG A 206 1.39 13.02 22.33
C ARG A 206 1.61 14.50 22.01
N GLN A 207 2.86 14.95 21.96
CA GLN A 207 3.17 16.33 21.61
C GLN A 207 2.65 16.72 20.22
N VAL A 208 2.82 15.84 19.24
CA VAL A 208 2.30 16.08 17.88
C VAL A 208 0.77 16.04 17.89
N ALA A 209 0.16 15.07 18.57
CA ALA A 209 -1.28 14.96 18.68
C ALA A 209 -1.94 16.21 19.27
N ASP A 210 -1.37 16.74 20.35
CA ASP A 210 -1.82 17.99 20.99
C ASP A 210 -1.66 19.18 20.04
N PHE A 211 -0.54 19.26 19.30
CA PHE A 211 -0.27 20.33 18.35
C PHE A 211 -1.26 20.35 17.18
N ILE A 212 -1.61 19.19 16.64
CA ILE A 212 -2.55 19.09 15.50
C ILE A 212 -4.01 18.99 15.94
N GLY A 213 -4.27 18.84 17.24
CA GLY A 213 -5.62 18.72 17.80
C GLY A 213 -6.32 17.42 17.43
N SER A 214 -5.59 16.29 17.34
CA SER A 214 -6.17 14.99 17.03
C SER A 214 -6.81 14.31 18.25
N ASP A 215 -7.77 13.42 18.00
CA ASP A 215 -8.27 12.45 18.98
C ASP A 215 -7.29 11.29 19.06
N HIS A 216 -6.40 11.35 20.07
CA HIS A 216 -5.22 10.48 20.17
C HIS A 216 -5.38 9.39 21.20
N THR A 217 -5.12 8.15 20.78
CA THR A 217 -5.13 6.96 21.62
C THR A 217 -3.73 6.35 21.73
N GLU A 218 -3.25 6.15 22.96
CA GLU A 218 -2.02 5.43 23.26
C GLU A 218 -2.35 3.97 23.64
N VAL A 219 -1.79 3.05 22.88
CA VAL A 219 -1.94 1.61 23.12
C VAL A 219 -0.74 1.11 23.90
N ILE A 220 -0.94 0.79 25.17
CA ILE A 220 0.12 0.25 26.02
C ILE A 220 0.13 -1.27 25.93
N ILE A 221 1.28 -1.82 25.57
CA ILE A 221 1.47 -3.28 25.44
C ILE A 221 2.44 -3.81 26.49
N SER A 222 2.19 -5.02 26.94
CA SER A 222 3.07 -5.73 27.86
C SER A 222 4.01 -6.68 27.10
N ARG A 223 5.05 -7.14 27.82
CA ARG A 223 5.93 -8.19 27.29
C ARG A 223 5.20 -9.48 26.99
N GLU A 224 4.22 -9.84 27.80
CA GLU A 224 3.37 -11.02 27.61
C GLU A 224 2.58 -10.90 26.32
N MET A 225 1.93 -9.76 26.07
CA MET A 225 1.20 -9.52 24.81
C MET A 225 2.10 -9.67 23.58
N VAL A 226 3.36 -9.20 23.65
CA VAL A 226 4.34 -9.34 22.58
C VAL A 226 4.69 -10.81 22.33
N LEU A 227 4.90 -11.59 23.40
CA LEU A 227 5.23 -13.01 23.28
C LEU A 227 4.04 -13.84 22.78
N ASP A 228 2.84 -13.54 23.24
CA ASP A 228 1.62 -14.22 22.81
C ASP A 228 1.27 -13.93 21.32
N ALA A 229 1.63 -12.76 20.82
CA ALA A 229 1.42 -12.39 19.44
C ALA A 229 2.44 -13.02 18.47
N LEU A 230 3.59 -13.51 18.94
CA LEU A 230 4.73 -13.90 18.10
C LEU A 230 4.38 -14.99 17.08
N GLU A 231 3.74 -16.06 17.51
CA GLU A 231 3.37 -17.18 16.63
C GLU A 231 2.38 -16.72 15.55
N THR A 232 1.36 -15.96 15.93
CA THR A 232 0.38 -15.38 15.00
C THR A 232 1.04 -14.47 13.98
N VAL A 233 1.98 -13.63 14.39
CA VAL A 233 2.68 -12.71 13.48
C VAL A 233 3.55 -13.47 12.49
N VAL A 234 4.27 -14.51 12.93
CA VAL A 234 5.05 -15.38 12.04
C VAL A 234 4.17 -16.07 11.00
N GLU A 235 3.00 -16.59 11.42
CA GLU A 235 2.03 -17.22 10.52
C GLU A 235 1.46 -16.22 9.51
N LEU A 236 1.07 -15.04 9.96
CA LEU A 236 0.50 -13.98 9.10
C LEU A 236 1.50 -13.47 8.07
N LEU A 237 2.74 -13.28 8.46
CA LEU A 237 3.79 -12.76 7.57
C LEU A 237 4.36 -13.84 6.63
N GLY A 238 4.30 -15.11 7.03
CA GLY A 238 4.90 -16.20 6.27
C GLY A 238 6.41 -16.08 6.11
N THR A 239 7.10 -15.49 7.09
CA THR A 239 8.56 -15.28 7.08
C THR A 239 9.19 -15.63 8.41
N PHE A 240 10.48 -15.97 8.38
CA PHE A 240 11.33 -16.17 9.55
C PHE A 240 12.37 -15.05 9.72
N ASP A 241 12.28 -13.98 8.92
CA ASP A 241 13.17 -12.83 9.09
C ASP A 241 12.90 -12.12 10.40
N ILE A 242 13.92 -12.10 11.26
CA ILE A 242 13.78 -11.59 12.63
C ILE A 242 13.52 -10.08 12.67
N THR A 243 14.03 -9.32 11.70
CA THR A 243 13.86 -7.88 11.64
C THR A 243 12.42 -7.54 11.26
N THR A 244 11.90 -8.23 10.24
CA THR A 244 10.50 -8.10 9.80
C THR A 244 9.54 -8.48 10.92
N ILE A 245 9.76 -9.60 11.61
CA ILE A 245 8.91 -10.06 12.70
C ILE A 245 8.90 -9.02 13.84
N ARG A 246 10.08 -8.56 14.29
CA ARG A 246 10.18 -7.57 15.38
C ARG A 246 9.44 -6.26 15.07
N ALA A 247 9.59 -5.75 13.86
CA ALA A 247 8.90 -4.53 13.43
C ALA A 247 7.37 -4.74 13.35
N SER A 248 6.95 -5.92 12.92
CA SER A 248 5.53 -6.20 12.66
C SER A 248 4.72 -6.54 13.92
N ILE A 249 5.33 -6.99 15.02
CA ILE A 249 4.57 -7.30 16.26
C ILE A 249 3.86 -6.06 16.79
N GLY A 250 4.54 -4.93 16.89
CA GLY A 250 3.93 -3.67 17.32
C GLY A 250 2.80 -3.23 16.38
N MET A 251 3.03 -3.32 15.08
CA MET A 251 2.02 -3.01 14.07
C MET A 251 0.79 -3.92 14.19
N TYR A 252 1.00 -5.22 14.35
CA TYR A 252 -0.09 -6.18 14.57
C TYR A 252 -0.92 -5.84 15.81
N LEU A 253 -0.26 -5.56 16.95
CA LEU A 253 -0.95 -5.27 18.20
C LEU A 253 -1.75 -3.96 18.15
N VAL A 254 -1.21 -2.91 17.54
CA VAL A 254 -1.97 -1.65 17.37
C VAL A 254 -3.13 -1.83 16.39
N CYS A 255 -2.94 -2.55 15.28
CA CYS A 255 -4.02 -2.85 14.34
C CYS A 255 -5.13 -3.70 14.99
N LYS A 256 -4.74 -4.71 15.80
CA LYS A 256 -5.69 -5.53 16.57
C LYS A 256 -6.51 -4.67 17.52
N TYR A 257 -5.85 -3.80 18.30
CA TYR A 257 -6.54 -2.87 19.20
C TYR A 257 -7.54 -1.99 18.46
N ILE A 258 -7.14 -1.38 17.34
CA ILE A 258 -7.97 -0.51 16.51
C ILE A 258 -9.18 -1.28 15.97
N HIS A 259 -8.97 -2.50 15.48
CA HIS A 259 -10.04 -3.35 14.95
C HIS A 259 -11.08 -3.74 16.02
N GLU A 260 -10.62 -4.05 17.23
CA GLU A 260 -11.49 -4.49 18.33
C GLU A 260 -12.24 -3.32 19.00
N ASN A 261 -11.68 -2.10 18.98
CA ASN A 261 -12.19 -0.98 19.78
C ASN A 261 -12.75 0.17 18.93
N THR A 262 -12.64 0.11 17.60
CA THR A 262 -13.08 1.19 16.70
C THR A 262 -13.78 0.64 15.45
N ASP A 263 -14.41 1.54 14.71
CA ASP A 263 -14.98 1.28 13.38
C ASP A 263 -14.03 1.65 12.22
N ILE A 264 -12.77 2.01 12.52
CA ILE A 264 -11.73 2.30 11.53
C ILE A 264 -11.38 1.03 10.77
N ARG A 265 -11.22 1.16 9.43
CA ARG A 265 -10.86 0.06 8.53
C ARG A 265 -9.68 0.39 7.62
N VAL A 266 -9.29 1.65 7.55
CA VAL A 266 -8.16 2.14 6.78
C VAL A 266 -7.20 2.89 7.71
N LEU A 267 -5.91 2.64 7.59
CA LEU A 267 -4.86 3.33 8.34
C LEU A 267 -3.89 4.00 7.37
N LEU A 268 -3.64 5.29 7.57
CA LEU A 268 -2.54 5.99 6.92
C LEU A 268 -1.32 5.98 7.84
N THR A 269 -0.17 5.72 7.23
CA THR A 269 1.14 5.63 7.90
C THR A 269 2.17 6.52 7.20
N GLY A 270 3.32 6.72 7.82
CA GLY A 270 4.47 7.41 7.22
C GLY A 270 5.49 6.47 6.55
N GLU A 271 5.10 5.23 6.24
CA GLU A 271 5.98 4.23 5.63
C GLU A 271 6.51 4.66 4.25
N ILE A 272 7.64 4.07 3.83
CA ILE A 272 8.33 4.31 2.54
C ILE A 272 9.11 5.65 2.50
N SER A 273 8.98 6.53 3.44
CA SER A 273 9.72 7.80 3.44
C SER A 273 11.23 7.59 3.43
N ASP A 274 11.73 6.69 4.26
CA ASP A 274 13.15 6.39 4.39
C ASP A 274 13.71 5.75 3.11
N GLU A 275 12.96 4.89 2.46
CA GLU A 275 13.35 4.23 1.22
C GLU A 275 13.42 5.21 0.04
N LEU A 276 12.62 6.28 0.05
CA LEU A 276 12.60 7.30 -0.99
C LEU A 276 13.63 8.41 -0.76
N PHE A 277 13.84 8.84 0.48
CA PHE A 277 14.65 10.01 0.81
C PHE A 277 16.01 9.67 1.43
N GLY A 278 16.28 8.41 1.70
CA GLY A 278 17.47 7.91 2.35
C GLY A 278 17.31 7.75 3.86
N TYR A 279 17.98 6.77 4.40
CA TYR A 279 17.99 6.44 5.81
C TYR A 279 19.40 6.59 6.40
N LYS A 280 19.49 7.13 7.61
CA LYS A 280 20.76 7.45 8.28
C LYS A 280 21.84 6.36 8.23
N TYR A 281 21.42 5.08 8.16
CA TYR A 281 22.34 3.94 8.22
C TYR A 281 22.61 3.31 6.85
N THR A 282 22.01 3.80 5.77
CA THR A 282 22.24 3.30 4.41
C THR A 282 23.28 4.11 3.63
N ASP A 283 23.76 5.21 4.21
CA ASP A 283 24.73 6.11 3.58
C ASP A 283 26.20 5.71 3.86
N PHE A 284 26.44 4.48 4.36
CA PHE A 284 27.77 3.97 4.71
C PHE A 284 28.14 2.72 3.94
#